data_6052ab0dcc796c76af208d46bb56f67a
#
_entry.id   6052ab0dcc796c76af208d46bb56f67a
#
_cell.length_a   1.000
_cell.length_b   1.000
_cell.length_c   1.000
_cell.angle_alpha   90.00
_cell.angle_beta   90.00
_cell.angle_gamma   90.00
#
_symmetry.space_group_name_H-M   'P 1'
#
loop_
_entity.id
_entity.type
_entity.pdbx_description
1 polymer ?
#
loop_
_entity_poly.entity_id
_entity_poly.type
_entity_poly.pdbx_seq_one_letter_code
_entity_poly.pdbx_strand_id
1 'polypeptide(L)'
;ATITALSSGAVGPNSPFGLANFAQAQQAVNTLRAGAAAGVLTPAQQAQLTALTPLIPAIGIADAEFQTAGENTNVEVRSENLTALLGMKFGPNKNFQIYGGPVAQRIQADVKLRGLAYGPASGYTSNSNPDMDYGYVAGIAYSKPEIALKAALTYRSEIDHDVTIAETYPLAGALAGNPAAANRTSEYQITTPKSINFDFQTGLNPTTLATAKVRWVPWSDFSIVPPLDN
;
A
#
# COMPACT_ATOMS: atom_id res chain seq x y z
N ALA A 1 -18.53 19.55 -1.35
CA ALA A 1 -19.93 20.03 -1.23
C ALA A 1 -20.70 19.27 -0.13
N THR A 2 -20.61 17.94 -0.09
CA THR A 2 -21.41 17.12 0.86
C THR A 2 -20.92 17.23 2.32
N ILE A 3 -19.61 17.28 2.54
CA ILE A 3 -19.04 17.45 3.89
C ILE A 3 -19.26 18.88 4.39
N THR A 4 -19.12 19.86 3.52
CA THR A 4 -19.44 21.26 3.85
C THR A 4 -20.93 21.43 4.21
N ALA A 5 -21.82 20.71 3.53
CA ALA A 5 -23.26 20.75 3.83
C ALA A 5 -23.61 20.03 5.13
N LEU A 6 -22.97 18.88 5.43
CA LEU A 6 -23.17 18.13 6.66
C LEU A 6 -22.56 18.80 7.91
N SER A 7 -21.48 19.57 7.72
CA SER A 7 -20.77 20.26 8.80
C SER A 7 -21.18 21.74 8.95
N SER A 8 -21.81 22.34 7.94
CA SER A 8 -22.16 23.76 7.94
C SER A 8 -23.14 24.19 9.04
N GLY A 9 -23.84 23.23 9.67
CA GLY A 9 -24.67 23.50 10.84
C GLY A 9 -23.93 23.31 12.19
N ALA A 10 -22.88 22.49 12.24
CA ALA A 10 -22.17 22.19 13.49
C ALA A 10 -20.92 23.06 13.72
N VAL A 11 -20.31 23.56 12.63
CA VAL A 11 -19.04 24.27 12.64
C VAL A 11 -19.11 25.54 11.79
N GLY A 12 -18.49 26.60 12.24
CA GLY A 12 -18.44 27.89 11.52
C GLY A 12 -18.92 29.06 12.37
N PRO A 13 -18.94 30.28 11.82
CA PRO A 13 -19.25 31.49 12.57
C PRO A 13 -20.67 31.51 13.18
N ASN A 14 -21.59 30.72 12.63
CA ASN A 14 -22.96 30.58 13.11
C ASN A 14 -23.23 29.22 13.78
N SER A 15 -22.19 28.51 14.21
CA SER A 15 -22.36 27.23 14.87
C SER A 15 -23.19 27.35 16.16
N PRO A 16 -24.27 26.57 16.31
CA PRO A 16 -25.05 26.55 17.58
C PRO A 16 -24.24 26.02 18.75
N PHE A 17 -23.08 25.42 18.49
CA PHE A 17 -22.16 24.87 19.47
C PHE A 17 -20.96 25.77 19.76
N GLY A 18 -20.86 26.94 19.09
CA GLY A 18 -19.73 27.85 19.23
C GLY A 18 -18.40 27.31 18.66
N LEU A 19 -18.47 26.37 17.72
CA LEU A 19 -17.31 25.68 17.16
C LEU A 19 -16.88 26.36 15.85
N ALA A 20 -15.74 27.05 15.89
CA ALA A 20 -15.27 27.86 14.75
C ALA A 20 -14.66 27.01 13.62
N ASN A 21 -14.11 25.84 13.94
CA ASN A 21 -13.45 24.95 12.97
C ASN A 21 -13.58 23.46 13.39
N PHE A 22 -13.16 22.57 12.48
CA PHE A 22 -13.29 21.11 12.68
C PHE A 22 -12.38 20.58 13.79
N ALA A 23 -11.20 21.14 14.00
CA ALA A 23 -10.30 20.74 15.10
C ALA A 23 -10.95 21.05 16.47
N GLN A 24 -11.58 22.20 16.61
CA GLN A 24 -12.35 22.53 17.83
C GLN A 24 -13.55 21.60 18.02
N ALA A 25 -14.23 21.24 16.93
CA ALA A 25 -15.34 20.30 16.99
C ALA A 25 -14.87 18.91 17.45
N GLN A 26 -13.78 18.41 16.92
CA GLN A 26 -13.21 17.13 17.33
C GLN A 26 -12.76 17.16 18.79
N GLN A 27 -12.11 18.25 19.23
CA GLN A 27 -11.70 18.42 20.61
C GLN A 27 -12.90 18.49 21.56
N ALA A 28 -13.96 19.21 21.19
CA ALA A 28 -15.19 19.29 21.96
C ALA A 28 -15.86 17.90 22.12
N VAL A 29 -15.96 17.13 21.03
CA VAL A 29 -16.47 15.75 21.08
C VAL A 29 -15.62 14.89 22.01
N ASN A 30 -14.30 14.95 21.92
CA ASN A 30 -13.43 14.16 22.79
C ASN A 30 -13.58 14.53 24.27
N THR A 31 -13.68 15.84 24.59
CA THR A 31 -13.90 16.32 25.95
C THR A 31 -15.25 15.88 26.51
N LEU A 32 -16.32 16.00 25.71
CA LEU A 32 -17.65 15.56 26.11
C LEU A 32 -17.73 14.02 26.33
N ARG A 33 -17.07 13.25 25.48
CA ARG A 33 -16.99 11.79 25.65
C ARG A 33 -16.24 11.41 26.94
N ALA A 34 -15.10 12.06 27.21
CA ALA A 34 -14.37 11.85 28.46
C ALA A 34 -15.21 12.21 29.69
N GLY A 35 -15.95 13.32 29.63
CA GLY A 35 -16.90 13.71 30.68
C GLY A 35 -18.05 12.75 30.86
N ALA A 36 -18.57 12.18 29.77
CA ALA A 36 -19.61 11.15 29.82
C ALA A 36 -19.11 9.85 30.47
N ALA A 37 -17.88 9.42 30.11
CA ALA A 37 -17.25 8.24 30.71
C ALA A 37 -16.98 8.44 32.23
N ALA A 38 -16.67 9.67 32.63
CA ALA A 38 -16.50 10.02 34.04
C ALA A 38 -17.83 10.30 34.81
N GLY A 39 -18.96 10.36 34.11
CA GLY A 39 -20.25 10.64 34.73
C GLY A 39 -20.42 12.08 35.21
N VAL A 40 -19.65 13.05 34.70
CA VAL A 40 -19.60 14.43 35.18
C VAL A 40 -20.27 15.45 34.24
N LEU A 41 -20.95 14.98 33.18
CA LEU A 41 -21.64 15.88 32.25
C LEU A 41 -22.90 16.50 32.84
N THR A 42 -23.07 17.79 32.59
CA THR A 42 -24.37 18.47 32.82
C THR A 42 -25.37 18.04 31.76
N PRO A 43 -26.68 18.21 32.04
CA PRO A 43 -27.73 17.89 31.05
C PRO A 43 -27.56 18.61 29.70
N ALA A 44 -27.06 19.86 29.72
CA ALA A 44 -26.79 20.62 28.51
C ALA A 44 -25.63 20.01 27.71
N GLN A 45 -24.57 19.56 28.37
CA GLN A 45 -23.43 18.89 27.72
C GLN A 45 -23.80 17.50 27.19
N GLN A 46 -24.71 16.76 27.87
CA GLN A 46 -25.26 15.51 27.36
C GLN A 46 -26.07 15.72 26.07
N ALA A 47 -26.94 16.75 26.07
CA ALA A 47 -27.70 17.12 24.88
C ALA A 47 -26.78 17.50 23.72
N GLN A 48 -25.69 18.26 23.99
CA GLN A 48 -24.69 18.64 23.00
C GLN A 48 -23.96 17.41 22.44
N LEU A 49 -23.53 16.47 23.26
CA LEU A 49 -22.89 15.24 22.83
C LEU A 49 -23.84 14.40 21.95
N THR A 50 -25.10 14.26 22.35
CA THR A 50 -26.11 13.55 21.58
C THR A 50 -26.31 14.18 20.18
N ALA A 51 -26.35 15.51 20.11
CA ALA A 51 -26.50 16.22 18.84
C ALA A 51 -25.25 16.10 17.94
N LEU A 52 -24.04 16.05 18.52
CA LEU A 52 -22.78 15.92 17.76
C LEU A 52 -22.48 14.47 17.34
N THR A 53 -22.98 13.48 18.06
CA THR A 53 -22.68 12.05 17.81
C THR A 53 -22.87 11.63 16.33
N PRO A 54 -23.98 11.93 15.66
CA PRO A 54 -24.18 11.53 14.26
C PRO A 54 -23.26 12.29 13.28
N LEU A 55 -22.65 13.39 13.71
CA LEU A 55 -21.76 14.21 12.89
C LEU A 55 -20.27 13.84 13.04
N ILE A 56 -19.94 12.99 14.01
CA ILE A 56 -18.55 12.64 14.33
C ILE A 56 -17.78 12.11 13.10
N PRO A 57 -18.32 11.19 12.27
CA PRO A 57 -17.59 10.73 11.09
C PRO A 57 -17.28 11.88 10.12
N ALA A 58 -18.23 12.76 9.88
CA ALA A 58 -18.05 13.90 8.97
C ALA A 58 -17.04 14.91 9.54
N ILE A 59 -17.09 15.18 10.84
CA ILE A 59 -16.13 16.06 11.54
C ILE A 59 -14.72 15.47 11.44
N GLY A 60 -14.56 14.16 11.72
CA GLY A 60 -13.27 13.49 11.66
C GLY A 60 -12.65 13.49 10.26
N ILE A 61 -13.45 13.24 9.22
CA ILE A 61 -12.99 13.30 7.82
C ILE A 61 -12.59 14.72 7.44
N ALA A 62 -13.41 15.73 7.82
CA ALA A 62 -13.14 17.13 7.49
C ALA A 62 -11.91 17.66 8.25
N ASP A 63 -11.68 17.25 9.50
CA ASP A 63 -10.49 17.60 10.26
C ASP A 63 -9.23 16.97 9.65
N ALA A 64 -9.29 15.69 9.27
CA ALA A 64 -8.20 15.01 8.56
C ALA A 64 -7.83 15.71 7.25
N GLU A 65 -8.82 16.10 6.45
CA GLU A 65 -8.61 16.84 5.22
C GLU A 65 -8.01 18.23 5.47
N PHE A 66 -8.45 18.92 6.49
CA PHE A 66 -7.91 20.22 6.85
C PHE A 66 -6.44 20.13 7.32
N GLN A 67 -6.11 19.11 8.12
CA GLN A 67 -4.75 18.90 8.61
C GLN A 67 -3.78 18.48 7.50
N THR A 68 -4.28 17.83 6.46
CA THR A 68 -3.50 17.40 5.29
C THR A 68 -3.68 18.30 4.07
N ALA A 69 -4.23 19.50 4.27
CA ALA A 69 -4.48 20.46 3.21
C ALA A 69 -3.18 20.83 2.48
N GLY A 70 -3.20 20.74 1.15
CA GLY A 70 -2.03 20.98 0.29
C GLY A 70 -1.13 19.76 0.09
N GLU A 71 -1.37 18.64 0.76
CA GLU A 71 -0.73 17.36 0.44
C GLU A 71 -1.45 16.67 -0.73
N ASN A 72 -0.69 15.94 -1.52
CA ASN A 72 -1.23 15.13 -2.62
C ASN A 72 -1.35 13.67 -2.22
N THR A 73 -2.34 12.98 -2.78
CA THR A 73 -2.37 11.52 -2.79
C THR A 73 -1.10 11.00 -3.43
N ASN A 74 -0.45 10.08 -2.77
CA ASN A 74 0.74 9.40 -3.27
C ASN A 74 0.65 7.91 -2.92
N VAL A 75 0.94 7.09 -3.91
CA VAL A 75 1.14 5.64 -3.72
C VAL A 75 2.46 5.31 -4.39
N GLU A 76 3.44 4.98 -3.60
CA GLU A 76 4.78 4.67 -4.07
C GLU A 76 5.17 3.27 -3.59
N VAL A 77 5.56 2.42 -4.54
CA VAL A 77 6.12 1.11 -4.27
C VAL A 77 7.50 1.05 -4.92
N ARG A 78 8.51 0.85 -4.11
CA ARG A 78 9.90 0.69 -4.54
C ARG A 78 10.30 -0.76 -4.42
N SER A 79 10.85 -1.31 -5.49
CA SER A 79 11.44 -2.65 -5.51
C SER A 79 12.80 -2.60 -6.17
N GLU A 80 13.82 -2.99 -5.45
CA GLU A 80 15.21 -3.09 -5.91
C GLU A 80 15.61 -4.56 -5.91
N ASN A 81 16.22 -5.00 -7.01
CA ASN A 81 16.64 -6.39 -7.16
C ASN A 81 18.10 -6.47 -7.57
N LEU A 82 18.85 -7.31 -6.87
CA LEU A 82 20.20 -7.73 -7.25
C LEU A 82 20.19 -9.23 -7.50
N THR A 83 20.65 -9.64 -8.68
CA THR A 83 20.73 -11.04 -9.07
C THR A 83 22.16 -11.38 -9.50
N ALA A 84 22.76 -12.38 -8.88
CA ALA A 84 24.03 -12.93 -9.30
C ALA A 84 23.78 -14.26 -10.04
N LEU A 85 24.34 -14.40 -11.24
CA LEU A 85 24.15 -15.57 -12.07
C LEU A 85 25.45 -16.28 -12.36
N LEU A 86 25.47 -17.57 -12.18
CA LEU A 86 26.50 -18.46 -12.68
C LEU A 86 25.88 -19.38 -13.73
N GLY A 87 26.61 -19.63 -14.81
CA GLY A 87 26.14 -20.49 -15.88
C GLY A 87 27.24 -21.35 -16.45
N MET A 88 26.87 -22.56 -16.83
CA MET A 88 27.76 -23.53 -17.47
C MET A 88 27.18 -23.98 -18.80
N LYS A 89 28.02 -24.01 -19.82
CA LYS A 89 27.68 -24.56 -21.16
C LYS A 89 28.16 -25.99 -21.28
N PHE A 90 27.37 -26.84 -21.91
CA PHE A 90 27.64 -28.25 -22.11
C PHE A 90 27.09 -28.75 -23.44
N GLY A 91 27.38 -30.01 -23.75
CA GLY A 91 27.05 -30.65 -25.03
C GLY A 91 28.16 -30.55 -26.08
N PRO A 92 28.06 -31.30 -27.18
CA PRO A 92 29.11 -31.42 -28.18
C PRO A 92 29.60 -30.08 -28.77
N ASN A 93 28.65 -29.14 -28.97
CA ASN A 93 28.95 -27.80 -29.51
C ASN A 93 28.73 -26.69 -28.47
N LYS A 94 28.64 -27.04 -27.17
CA LYS A 94 28.28 -26.10 -26.06
C LYS A 94 26.96 -25.36 -26.30
N ASN A 95 26.03 -26.03 -26.96
CA ASN A 95 24.74 -25.45 -27.32
C ASN A 95 23.76 -25.36 -26.16
N PHE A 96 23.93 -26.21 -25.14
CA PHE A 96 23.12 -26.20 -23.94
C PHE A 96 23.81 -25.38 -22.84
N GLN A 97 23.00 -24.68 -22.07
CA GLN A 97 23.42 -23.93 -20.91
C GLN A 97 22.46 -24.15 -19.76
N ILE A 98 23.00 -24.40 -18.58
CA ILE A 98 22.27 -24.25 -17.32
C ILE A 98 22.81 -23.02 -16.60
N TYR A 99 21.95 -22.32 -15.91
CA TYR A 99 22.34 -21.16 -15.12
C TYR A 99 21.42 -20.99 -13.93
N GLY A 100 21.93 -20.31 -12.91
CA GLY A 100 21.17 -19.99 -11.73
C GLY A 100 21.97 -19.18 -10.75
N GLY A 101 21.31 -18.76 -9.69
CA GLY A 101 21.96 -18.03 -8.64
C GLY A 101 21.00 -17.33 -7.70
N PRO A 102 21.54 -16.67 -6.65
CA PRO A 102 20.75 -15.97 -5.67
C PRO A 102 20.17 -14.65 -6.23
N VAL A 103 19.05 -14.30 -5.66
CA VAL A 103 18.37 -13.02 -5.85
C VAL A 103 18.21 -12.38 -4.49
N ALA A 104 18.65 -11.14 -4.33
CA ALA A 104 18.30 -10.28 -3.22
C ALA A 104 17.26 -9.27 -3.70
N GLN A 105 16.17 -9.13 -2.99
CA GLN A 105 15.12 -8.17 -3.30
C GLN A 105 14.83 -7.31 -2.07
N ARG A 106 14.81 -6.01 -2.28
CA ARG A 106 14.37 -5.03 -1.28
C ARG A 106 13.06 -4.42 -1.74
N ILE A 107 12.09 -4.36 -0.84
CA ILE A 107 10.80 -3.71 -1.10
C ILE A 107 10.51 -2.65 -0.03
N GLN A 108 9.76 -1.63 -0.43
CA GLN A 108 9.20 -0.60 0.43
C GLN A 108 7.92 -0.08 -0.21
N ALA A 109 6.92 0.22 0.60
CA ALA A 109 5.67 0.81 0.14
C ALA A 109 5.27 1.98 1.03
N ASP A 110 4.89 3.10 0.40
CA ASP A 110 4.38 4.29 1.05
C ASP A 110 3.05 4.66 0.41
N VAL A 111 2.01 4.84 1.23
CA VAL A 111 0.67 5.20 0.79
C VAL A 111 0.19 6.42 1.55
N LYS A 112 -0.29 7.42 0.83
CA LYS A 112 -0.96 8.60 1.37
C LYS A 112 -2.24 8.82 0.59
N LEU A 113 -3.39 8.75 1.24
CA LEU A 113 -4.67 9.05 0.62
C LEU A 113 -5.13 10.43 1.10
N ARG A 114 -5.28 11.34 0.14
CA ARG A 114 -5.62 12.74 0.39
C ARG A 114 -6.80 13.15 -0.46
N GLY A 115 -7.69 13.93 0.13
CA GLY A 115 -8.86 14.44 -0.57
C GLY A 115 -10.15 13.70 -0.23
N LEU A 116 -11.24 14.45 -0.28
CA LEU A 116 -12.60 14.00 0.09
C LEU A 116 -13.13 12.85 -0.77
N ALA A 117 -12.52 12.59 -1.93
CA ALA A 117 -12.89 11.49 -2.80
C ALA A 117 -12.69 10.12 -2.14
N TYR A 118 -11.76 10.03 -1.18
CA TYR A 118 -11.50 8.81 -0.42
C TYR A 118 -12.45 8.60 0.76
N GLY A 119 -13.36 9.56 1.02
CA GLY A 119 -14.38 9.44 2.07
C GLY A 119 -13.76 9.09 3.43
N PRO A 120 -14.15 7.94 4.04
CA PRO A 120 -13.61 7.52 5.34
C PRO A 120 -12.08 7.38 5.38
N ALA A 121 -11.44 7.06 4.27
CA ALA A 121 -9.99 6.91 4.18
C ALA A 121 -9.23 8.22 3.91
N SER A 122 -9.91 9.37 3.92
CA SER A 122 -9.24 10.68 3.83
C SER A 122 -8.24 10.86 4.96
N GLY A 123 -7.03 11.31 4.61
CA GLY A 123 -5.94 11.48 5.56
C GLY A 123 -5.17 10.21 5.93
N TYR A 124 -5.58 9.04 5.41
CA TYR A 124 -4.86 7.79 5.66
C TYR A 124 -3.41 7.88 5.19
N THR A 125 -2.52 7.34 6.01
CA THR A 125 -1.09 7.20 5.69
C THR A 125 -0.64 5.81 6.12
N SER A 126 0.10 5.14 5.25
CA SER A 126 0.76 3.86 5.54
C SER A 126 2.20 3.93 5.06
N ASN A 127 3.13 3.58 5.90
CA ASN A 127 4.55 3.49 5.56
C ASN A 127 5.06 2.12 5.97
N SER A 128 5.72 1.42 5.05
CA SER A 128 6.42 0.19 5.38
C SER A 128 7.91 0.46 5.60
N ASN A 129 8.51 -0.25 6.55
CA ASN A 129 9.97 -0.32 6.61
C ASN A 129 10.49 -1.03 5.37
N PRO A 130 11.68 -0.58 4.83
CA PRO A 130 12.35 -1.35 3.79
C PRO A 130 12.73 -2.73 4.34
N ASP A 131 12.31 -3.76 3.64
CA ASP A 131 12.66 -5.14 3.94
C ASP A 131 13.48 -5.76 2.81
N MET A 132 14.49 -6.59 3.16
CA MET A 132 15.35 -7.25 2.20
C MET A 132 15.30 -8.75 2.42
N ASP A 133 14.85 -9.47 1.40
CA ASP A 133 14.79 -10.90 1.42
C ASP A 133 15.39 -11.55 0.18
N TYR A 134 15.53 -12.87 0.21
CA TYR A 134 16.33 -13.61 -0.74
C TYR A 134 15.51 -14.69 -1.42
N GLY A 135 15.79 -14.87 -2.70
CA GLY A 135 15.27 -15.94 -3.50
C GLY A 135 16.35 -16.51 -4.42
N TYR A 136 15.91 -17.24 -5.40
CA TYR A 136 16.82 -17.78 -6.41
C TYR A 136 16.19 -17.72 -7.80
N VAL A 137 17.06 -17.81 -8.78
CA VAL A 137 16.70 -17.99 -10.18
C VAL A 137 17.43 -19.21 -10.72
N ALA A 138 16.74 -19.99 -11.53
CA ALA A 138 17.32 -21.12 -12.23
C ALA A 138 16.81 -21.17 -13.67
N GLY A 139 17.63 -21.58 -14.60
CA GLY A 139 17.21 -21.64 -15.98
C GLY A 139 18.05 -22.60 -16.84
N ILE A 140 17.46 -22.92 -17.98
CA ILE A 140 18.12 -23.68 -19.03
C ILE A 140 18.00 -22.90 -20.34
N ALA A 141 19.01 -22.98 -21.17
CA ALA A 141 18.99 -22.38 -22.49
C ALA A 141 19.59 -23.31 -23.52
N TYR A 142 19.10 -23.21 -24.73
CA TYR A 142 19.66 -23.82 -25.92
C TYR A 142 19.99 -22.72 -26.92
N SER A 143 21.16 -22.82 -27.54
CA SER A 143 21.58 -21.86 -28.56
C SER A 143 22.25 -22.56 -29.73
N LYS A 144 21.89 -22.11 -30.93
CA LYS A 144 22.52 -22.51 -32.18
C LYS A 144 22.89 -21.25 -32.97
N PRO A 145 24.14 -20.77 -32.81
CA PRO A 145 24.59 -19.48 -33.35
C PRO A 145 24.45 -19.36 -34.87
N GLU A 146 24.60 -20.46 -35.61
CA GLU A 146 24.61 -20.47 -37.08
C GLU A 146 23.28 -19.96 -37.69
N ILE A 147 22.20 -20.07 -36.95
CA ILE A 147 20.87 -19.59 -37.33
C ILE A 147 20.30 -18.57 -36.32
N ALA A 148 21.19 -17.99 -35.51
CA ALA A 148 20.81 -17.07 -34.43
C ALA A 148 19.70 -17.59 -33.49
N LEU A 149 19.57 -18.92 -33.38
CA LEU A 149 18.58 -19.55 -32.53
C LEU A 149 18.99 -19.50 -31.06
N LYS A 150 18.10 -19.02 -30.22
CA LYS A 150 18.21 -19.10 -28.77
C LYS A 150 16.83 -19.37 -28.18
N ALA A 151 16.72 -20.36 -27.33
CA ALA A 151 15.56 -20.62 -26.51
C ALA A 151 15.99 -20.73 -25.06
N ALA A 152 15.34 -20.03 -24.15
CA ALA A 152 15.64 -20.07 -22.73
C ALA A 152 14.37 -20.17 -21.90
N LEU A 153 14.41 -21.01 -20.88
CA LEU A 153 13.36 -21.13 -19.86
C LEU A 153 14.00 -20.75 -18.52
N THR A 154 13.43 -19.74 -17.88
CA THR A 154 13.92 -19.21 -16.59
C THR A 154 12.80 -19.28 -15.56
N TYR A 155 13.10 -19.89 -14.43
CA TYR A 155 12.27 -19.88 -13.24
C TYR A 155 12.86 -18.91 -12.21
N ARG A 156 12.01 -18.07 -11.61
CA ARG A 156 12.34 -17.24 -10.45
C ARG A 156 11.45 -17.67 -9.29
N SER A 157 12.05 -17.88 -8.12
CA SER A 157 11.30 -18.24 -6.91
C SER A 157 10.43 -17.09 -6.44
N GLU A 158 9.42 -17.40 -5.67
CA GLU A 158 8.75 -16.43 -4.79
C GLU A 158 9.73 -15.94 -3.73
N ILE A 159 9.48 -14.74 -3.20
CA ILE A 159 10.24 -14.16 -2.10
C ILE A 159 9.23 -13.59 -1.10
N ASP A 160 9.33 -14.05 0.13
CA ASP A 160 8.52 -13.58 1.24
C ASP A 160 9.24 -12.44 1.93
N HIS A 161 8.53 -11.33 2.13
CA HIS A 161 9.01 -10.14 2.80
C HIS A 161 8.19 -9.92 4.07
N ASP A 162 8.86 -9.87 5.21
CA ASP A 162 8.25 -9.55 6.50
C ASP A 162 8.41 -8.05 6.77
N VAL A 163 7.38 -7.28 6.41
CA VAL A 163 7.40 -5.84 6.55
C VAL A 163 6.65 -5.38 7.79
N THR A 164 7.20 -4.39 8.47
CA THR A 164 6.49 -3.64 9.51
C THR A 164 5.81 -2.45 8.87
N ILE A 165 4.50 -2.37 9.02
CA ILE A 165 3.67 -1.30 8.50
C ILE A 165 3.24 -0.40 9.64
N ALA A 166 3.54 0.90 9.54
CA ALA A 166 3.00 1.94 10.41
C ALA A 166 1.86 2.64 9.69
N GLU A 167 0.67 2.54 10.24
CA GLU A 167 -0.56 3.10 9.68
C GLU A 167 -1.09 4.23 10.55
N THR A 168 -1.59 5.27 9.92
CA THR A 168 -2.36 6.34 10.56
C THR A 168 -3.69 6.47 9.85
N TYR A 169 -4.77 6.25 10.60
CA TYR A 169 -6.14 6.35 10.12
C TYR A 169 -6.91 7.35 10.97
N PRO A 170 -6.97 8.64 10.59
CA PRO A 170 -7.50 9.72 11.42
C PRO A 170 -8.95 9.48 11.87
N LEU A 171 -9.80 8.91 10.99
CA LEU A 171 -11.19 8.64 11.33
C LEU A 171 -11.33 7.62 12.49
N ALA A 172 -10.44 6.63 12.58
CA ALA A 172 -10.46 5.69 13.72
C ALA A 172 -10.23 6.40 15.04
N GLY A 173 -9.29 7.36 15.08
CA GLY A 173 -9.05 8.21 16.24
C GLY A 173 -10.25 9.07 16.60
N ALA A 174 -10.91 9.67 15.59
CA ALA A 174 -12.11 10.48 15.77
C ALA A 174 -13.28 9.65 16.30
N LEU A 175 -13.51 8.46 15.74
CA LEU A 175 -14.58 7.55 16.20
C LEU A 175 -14.33 7.03 17.62
N ALA A 176 -13.10 6.68 17.94
CA ALA A 176 -12.72 6.22 19.27
C ALA A 176 -12.69 7.33 20.32
N GLY A 177 -12.66 8.61 19.90
CA GLY A 177 -12.43 9.74 20.79
C GLY A 177 -11.03 9.78 21.40
N ASN A 178 -10.09 9.08 20.80
CA ASN A 178 -8.70 8.95 21.24
C ASN A 178 -7.76 9.03 20.03
N PRO A 179 -6.95 10.09 19.91
CA PRO A 179 -6.01 10.23 18.80
C PRO A 179 -5.01 9.06 18.66
N ALA A 180 -4.66 8.40 19.77
CA ALA A 180 -3.77 7.24 19.72
C ALA A 180 -4.38 6.06 18.96
N ALA A 181 -5.71 5.93 18.94
CA ALA A 181 -6.41 4.90 18.19
C ALA A 181 -6.32 5.08 16.66
N ALA A 182 -5.88 6.26 16.21
CA ALA A 182 -5.59 6.50 14.80
C ALA A 182 -4.32 5.78 14.32
N ASN A 183 -3.42 5.43 15.23
CA ASN A 183 -2.12 4.88 14.88
C ASN A 183 -2.06 3.39 15.20
N ARG A 184 -1.54 2.63 14.24
CA ARG A 184 -1.32 1.21 14.38
C ARG A 184 0.02 0.83 13.75
N THR A 185 0.73 -0.07 14.40
CA THR A 185 1.88 -0.74 13.82
C THR A 185 1.59 -2.23 13.79
N SER A 186 1.80 -2.85 12.65
CA SER A 186 1.56 -4.28 12.46
C SER A 186 2.65 -4.90 11.61
N GLU A 187 2.94 -6.15 11.86
CA GLU A 187 3.78 -6.97 11.00
C GLU A 187 2.90 -7.60 9.92
N TYR A 188 3.38 -7.58 8.70
CA TYR A 188 2.66 -8.09 7.55
C TYR A 188 3.62 -8.77 6.58
N GLN A 189 3.25 -9.94 6.09
CA GLN A 189 4.03 -10.66 5.08
C GLN A 189 3.53 -10.33 3.68
N ILE A 190 4.45 -9.92 2.81
CA ILE A 190 4.20 -9.67 1.39
C ILE A 190 5.00 -10.69 0.58
N THR A 191 4.32 -11.58 -0.13
CA THR A 191 4.96 -12.56 -1.00
C THR A 191 5.02 -12.03 -2.42
N THR A 192 6.24 -11.78 -2.95
CA THR A 192 6.39 -11.51 -4.38
C THR A 192 6.29 -12.82 -5.15
N PRO A 193 5.40 -12.93 -6.14
CA PRO A 193 5.09 -14.21 -6.75
C PRO A 193 6.24 -14.75 -7.60
N LYS A 194 6.35 -16.07 -7.66
CA LYS A 194 7.22 -16.78 -8.60
C LYS A 194 6.90 -16.43 -10.04
N SER A 195 7.85 -16.63 -10.94
CA SER A 195 7.61 -16.42 -12.35
C SER A 195 8.35 -17.44 -13.22
N ILE A 196 7.76 -17.74 -14.37
CA ILE A 196 8.38 -18.53 -15.42
C ILE A 196 8.46 -17.66 -16.66
N ASN A 197 9.66 -17.52 -17.21
CA ASN A 197 9.90 -16.76 -18.42
C ASN A 197 10.40 -17.71 -19.53
N PHE A 198 9.81 -17.62 -20.69
CA PHE A 198 10.27 -18.27 -21.90
C PHE A 198 10.69 -17.20 -22.89
N ASP A 199 11.95 -17.22 -23.26
CA ASP A 199 12.55 -16.35 -24.28
C ASP A 199 12.92 -17.17 -25.49
N PHE A 200 12.47 -16.77 -26.67
CA PHE A 200 12.78 -17.41 -27.94
C PHE A 200 13.26 -16.40 -28.95
N GLN A 201 14.28 -16.77 -29.70
CA GLN A 201 14.84 -15.96 -30.78
C GLN A 201 15.33 -16.88 -31.90
N THR A 202 15.13 -16.47 -33.15
CA THR A 202 15.70 -17.16 -34.32
C THR A 202 15.90 -16.19 -35.46
N GLY A 203 16.96 -16.41 -36.26
CA GLY A 203 17.16 -15.73 -37.55
C GLY A 203 16.22 -16.29 -38.62
N LEU A 204 15.49 -15.45 -39.31
CA LEU A 204 14.68 -15.80 -40.46
C LEU A 204 15.48 -15.68 -41.77
N ASN A 205 16.32 -14.71 -41.82
CA ASN A 205 17.30 -14.46 -42.89
C ASN A 205 18.45 -13.61 -42.34
N PRO A 206 19.51 -13.32 -43.10
CA PRO A 206 20.69 -12.59 -42.62
C PRO A 206 20.39 -11.19 -42.04
N THR A 207 19.25 -10.62 -42.36
CA THR A 207 18.89 -9.26 -41.94
C THR A 207 17.67 -9.21 -41.00
N THR A 208 17.03 -10.37 -40.75
CA THR A 208 15.75 -10.41 -39.98
C THR A 208 15.84 -11.42 -38.85
N LEU A 209 15.53 -10.95 -37.65
CA LEU A 209 15.44 -11.73 -36.42
C LEU A 209 14.00 -11.77 -35.91
N ALA A 210 13.50 -12.96 -35.63
CA ALA A 210 12.24 -13.14 -34.94
C ALA A 210 12.48 -13.39 -33.46
N THR A 211 11.72 -12.70 -32.59
CA THR A 211 11.79 -12.87 -31.13
C THR A 211 10.40 -13.05 -30.54
N ALA A 212 10.30 -13.91 -29.54
CA ALA A 212 9.08 -14.10 -28.75
C ALA A 212 9.46 -14.18 -27.27
N LYS A 213 8.67 -13.53 -26.41
CA LYS A 213 8.83 -13.60 -24.95
C LYS A 213 7.48 -13.86 -24.32
N VAL A 214 7.43 -14.86 -23.44
CA VAL A 214 6.25 -15.18 -22.64
C VAL A 214 6.67 -15.19 -21.18
N ARG A 215 5.93 -14.47 -20.36
CA ARG A 215 6.09 -14.49 -18.91
C ARG A 215 4.79 -14.90 -18.26
N TRP A 216 4.86 -15.94 -17.44
CA TRP A 216 3.77 -16.38 -16.60
C TRP A 216 4.06 -16.04 -15.13
N VAL A 217 3.08 -15.43 -14.46
CA VAL A 217 3.12 -15.07 -13.05
C VAL A 217 1.75 -15.35 -12.45
N PRO A 218 1.62 -16.13 -11.37
CA PRO A 218 0.35 -16.39 -10.71
C PRO A 218 -0.07 -15.18 -9.84
N TRP A 219 -0.54 -14.11 -10.48
CA TRP A 219 -0.99 -12.91 -9.78
C TRP A 219 -2.23 -13.13 -8.91
N SER A 220 -2.98 -14.22 -9.15
CA SER A 220 -4.11 -14.61 -8.30
C SER A 220 -3.70 -14.92 -6.85
N ASP A 221 -2.45 -15.32 -6.66
CA ASP A 221 -1.90 -15.69 -5.36
C ASP A 221 -1.30 -14.48 -4.62
N PHE A 222 -1.23 -13.33 -5.31
CA PHE A 222 -0.75 -12.08 -4.74
C PHE A 222 -1.90 -11.32 -4.11
N SER A 223 -1.84 -11.11 -2.80
CA SER A 223 -2.81 -10.31 -2.06
C SER A 223 -2.08 -9.41 -1.07
N ILE A 224 -2.45 -8.14 -1.04
CA ILE A 224 -2.06 -7.19 0.00
C ILE A 224 -3.36 -6.73 0.63
N VAL A 225 -3.70 -7.28 1.79
CA VAL A 225 -4.86 -6.86 2.58
C VAL A 225 -4.34 -6.22 3.86
N PRO A 226 -4.33 -4.88 3.96
CA PRO A 226 -3.90 -4.20 5.17
C PRO A 226 -4.77 -4.60 6.37
N PRO A 227 -4.19 -4.71 7.59
CA PRO A 227 -4.92 -5.18 8.77
C PRO A 227 -6.09 -4.31 9.20
N LEU A 228 -6.20 -3.06 8.71
CA LEU A 228 -7.33 -2.16 8.99
C LEU A 228 -8.50 -2.29 8.00
N ASP A 229 -8.35 -3.12 6.95
CA ASP A 229 -9.39 -3.40 5.95
C ASP A 229 -10.21 -4.68 6.26
N ASN A 230 -9.99 -5.28 7.43
CA ASN A 230 -10.72 -6.46 7.92
C ASN A 230 -11.67 -6.11 9.06
#